data_c7723d53abcdcde797e73f1249c53609
#
_entry.id   c7723d53abcdcde797e73f1249c53609
#
_cell.length_a   1.000
_cell.length_b   1.000
_cell.length_c   1.000
_cell.angle_alpha   90.00
_cell.angle_beta   90.00
_cell.angle_gamma   90.00
#
_symmetry.space_group_name_H-M   'P 1'
#
loop_
_entity.id
_entity.type
_entity.pdbx_description
1 polymer ?
#
loop_
_entity_poly.entity_id
_entity_poly.type
_entity_poly.pdbx_seq_one_letter_code
_entity_poly.pdbx_strand_id
1 'polypeptide(L)'
;MLYRLLAGAFLVASDAAIFTDPSLHVSRPPYYRDPRVHFLGDTALHAGIARVGTRLIDELAYDGEDVRKSLLSRIPRNVSVIDLCCGTGTSTAVPGVGVDTSEHMVREARWRRGRHGRFVVGNAETYGDPDSFDVATLFFCLHEMPRGARRRVLQNAHRISKGRVMMLDIGSTYTPSRAMLASEPYLTDYLENILEDVAPYEPKIHHVVNDRLLFVEMVSRSP
;
A
#
# COMPACT_ATOMS: atom_id res chain seq x y z
N MET A 1 -25.35 7.55 1.67
CA MET A 1 -26.09 7.73 0.42
C MET A 1 -25.21 7.69 -0.83
N LEU A 2 -23.89 7.81 -0.69
CA LEU A 2 -22.93 7.83 -1.81
C LEU A 2 -22.60 6.43 -2.39
N TYR A 3 -22.82 5.35 -1.63
CA TYR A 3 -22.51 3.97 -2.05
C TYR A 3 -23.47 3.37 -3.11
N ARG A 4 -24.60 4.03 -3.43
CA ARG A 4 -25.58 3.51 -4.39
C ARG A 4 -25.43 4.03 -5.84
N LEU A 5 -24.53 4.96 -6.10
CA LEU A 5 -24.42 5.64 -7.41
C LEU A 5 -23.32 5.10 -8.34
N LEU A 6 -22.49 4.14 -7.91
CA LEU A 6 -21.40 3.61 -8.73
C LEU A 6 -21.65 2.23 -9.34
N ALA A 7 -22.88 1.74 -9.33
CA ALA A 7 -23.24 0.40 -9.86
C ALA A 7 -23.61 0.39 -11.35
N GLY A 8 -23.35 1.43 -12.10
CA GLY A 8 -23.72 1.53 -13.51
C GLY A 8 -22.54 1.79 -14.44
N ALA A 9 -22.32 0.85 -15.34
CA ALA A 9 -21.50 0.91 -16.55
C ALA A 9 -19.98 0.69 -16.39
N PHE A 10 -19.51 -0.49 -16.81
CA PHE A 10 -18.50 -0.64 -17.85
C PHE A 10 -18.34 -2.12 -18.23
N LEU A 11 -19.04 -2.51 -19.29
CA LEU A 11 -18.60 -3.62 -20.15
C LEU A 11 -17.54 -3.07 -21.08
N VAL A 12 -16.31 -3.53 -20.99
CA VAL A 12 -15.32 -3.42 -22.06
C VAL A 12 -14.60 -4.74 -22.19
N ALA A 13 -14.61 -5.19 -23.43
CA ALA A 13 -14.20 -6.47 -23.96
C ALA A 13 -12.72 -6.84 -23.72
N SER A 14 -12.53 -8.12 -23.73
CA SER A 14 -11.39 -9.01 -23.76
C SER A 14 -10.22 -8.66 -24.68
N ASP A 15 -9.13 -9.33 -24.36
CA ASP A 15 -7.97 -9.73 -25.14
C ASP A 15 -6.75 -8.82 -25.09
N ALA A 16 -5.90 -9.12 -24.12
CA ALA A 16 -4.47 -8.97 -24.27
C ALA A 16 -3.78 -10.16 -23.61
N ALA A 17 -3.02 -10.91 -24.41
CA ALA A 17 -2.29 -12.08 -24.02
C ALA A 17 -1.47 -11.80 -22.74
N ILE A 18 -1.79 -12.50 -21.67
CA ILE A 18 -1.11 -12.43 -20.39
C ILE A 18 0.20 -13.19 -20.58
N PHE A 19 1.31 -12.48 -20.65
CA PHE A 19 2.61 -13.07 -20.36
C PHE A 19 2.64 -13.37 -18.86
N THR A 20 2.10 -14.53 -18.50
CA THR A 20 2.34 -15.14 -17.19
C THR A 20 3.73 -15.79 -17.28
N ASP A 21 4.70 -15.22 -16.58
CA ASP A 21 5.91 -15.97 -16.25
C ASP A 21 5.50 -17.09 -15.28
N PRO A 22 5.57 -18.37 -15.69
CA PRO A 22 5.12 -19.48 -14.85
C PRO A 22 5.99 -19.71 -13.60
N SER A 23 7.17 -19.07 -13.52
CA SER A 23 8.10 -19.22 -12.40
C SER A 23 7.73 -18.35 -11.19
N LEU A 24 6.83 -17.38 -11.36
CA LEU A 24 6.36 -16.51 -10.29
C LEU A 24 5.03 -17.03 -9.70
N HIS A 25 5.03 -18.21 -9.12
CA HIS A 25 4.02 -18.57 -8.12
C HIS A 25 4.22 -17.68 -6.88
N VAL A 26 3.77 -16.43 -6.98
CA VAL A 26 3.69 -15.55 -5.82
C VAL A 26 2.74 -16.21 -4.83
N SER A 27 3.31 -16.75 -3.75
CA SER A 27 2.52 -17.28 -2.65
C SER A 27 1.71 -16.14 -2.05
N ARG A 28 0.43 -16.05 -2.44
CA ARG A 28 -0.49 -15.07 -1.84
C ARG A 28 -0.69 -15.43 -0.38
N PRO A 29 -0.48 -14.49 0.54
CA PRO A 29 -0.72 -14.74 1.95
C PRO A 29 -2.16 -15.20 2.19
N PRO A 30 -2.40 -16.14 3.12
CA PRO A 30 -3.76 -16.66 3.38
C PRO A 30 -4.79 -15.59 3.74
N TYR A 31 -4.38 -14.54 4.48
CA TYR A 31 -5.26 -13.45 4.89
C TYR A 31 -5.74 -12.59 3.72
N TYR A 32 -4.99 -12.55 2.62
CA TYR A 32 -5.36 -11.84 1.40
C TYR A 32 -6.59 -12.45 0.72
N ARG A 33 -6.95 -13.70 1.05
CA ARG A 33 -8.14 -14.39 0.56
C ARG A 33 -9.39 -14.12 1.39
N ASP A 34 -9.26 -13.40 2.52
CA ASP A 34 -10.42 -13.01 3.31
C ASP A 34 -11.27 -12.03 2.48
N PRO A 35 -12.53 -12.35 2.16
CA PRO A 35 -13.37 -11.51 1.31
C PRO A 35 -13.68 -10.14 1.94
N ARG A 36 -13.38 -9.96 3.23
CA ARG A 36 -13.51 -8.68 3.92
C ARG A 36 -12.32 -7.75 3.67
N VAL A 37 -11.14 -8.27 3.35
CA VAL A 37 -9.90 -7.49 3.12
C VAL A 37 -10.00 -6.67 1.84
N HIS A 38 -10.81 -6.97 0.93
CA HIS A 38 -11.09 -6.14 -0.23
C HIS A 38 -12.58 -6.24 -0.50
N PHE A 39 -13.30 -5.18 -0.26
CA PHE A 39 -14.77 -5.09 -0.32
C PHE A 39 -15.42 -5.77 -1.54
N LEU A 40 -14.71 -5.88 -2.65
CA LEU A 40 -15.15 -6.55 -3.88
C LEU A 40 -14.25 -7.75 -4.24
N GLY A 41 -13.41 -8.23 -3.31
CA GLY A 41 -12.39 -9.22 -3.57
C GLY A 41 -11.30 -8.73 -4.52
N ASP A 42 -10.34 -9.61 -4.85
CA ASP A 42 -9.26 -9.31 -5.81
C ASP A 42 -9.80 -9.38 -7.25
N THR A 43 -10.45 -8.31 -7.70
CA THR A 43 -11.08 -8.21 -9.02
C THR A 43 -10.69 -6.94 -9.76
N ALA A 44 -10.85 -6.96 -11.10
CA ALA A 44 -10.62 -5.78 -11.93
C ALA A 44 -11.59 -4.62 -11.57
N LEU A 45 -12.80 -4.96 -11.11
CA LEU A 45 -13.77 -3.97 -10.64
C LEU A 45 -13.28 -3.26 -9.38
N HIS A 46 -12.72 -4.03 -8.42
CA HIS A 46 -12.13 -3.47 -7.21
C HIS A 46 -10.96 -2.54 -7.56
N ALA A 47 -10.04 -2.95 -8.43
CA ALA A 47 -8.92 -2.12 -8.87
C ALA A 47 -9.37 -0.81 -9.54
N GLY A 48 -10.42 -0.88 -10.37
CA GLY A 48 -11.02 0.31 -10.98
C GLY A 48 -11.65 1.28 -9.98
N ILE A 49 -12.35 0.74 -8.97
CA ILE A 49 -12.96 1.53 -7.88
C ILE A 49 -11.88 2.10 -6.96
N ALA A 50 -10.85 1.33 -6.60
CA ALA A 50 -9.73 1.79 -5.79
C ALA A 50 -9.03 3.00 -6.41
N ARG A 51 -8.89 3.01 -7.75
CA ARG A 51 -8.35 4.14 -8.49
C ARG A 51 -9.09 5.45 -8.25
N VAL A 52 -10.42 5.41 -8.36
CA VAL A 52 -11.28 6.60 -8.17
C VAL A 52 -11.43 6.91 -6.69
N GLY A 53 -11.62 5.86 -5.87
CA GLY A 53 -11.82 5.95 -4.44
C GLY A 53 -10.63 6.61 -3.72
N THR A 54 -9.40 6.27 -4.08
CA THR A 54 -8.21 6.87 -3.48
C THR A 54 -8.19 8.40 -3.62
N ARG A 55 -8.52 8.93 -4.80
CA ARG A 55 -8.58 10.38 -5.01
C ARG A 55 -9.71 11.04 -4.22
N LEU A 56 -10.87 10.39 -4.19
CA LEU A 56 -12.03 10.91 -3.45
C LEU A 56 -11.75 10.90 -1.94
N ILE A 57 -11.04 9.89 -1.43
CA ILE A 57 -10.62 9.84 -0.03
C ILE A 57 -9.63 10.96 0.24
N ASP A 58 -8.64 11.19 -0.60
CA ASP A 58 -7.67 12.27 -0.43
C ASP A 58 -8.37 13.65 -0.39
N GLU A 59 -9.36 13.90 -1.24
CA GLU A 59 -10.11 15.15 -1.23
C GLU A 59 -11.03 15.30 0.00
N LEU A 60 -11.74 14.25 0.39
CA LEU A 60 -12.78 14.33 1.43
C LEU A 60 -12.25 14.06 2.84
N ALA A 61 -11.26 13.18 2.99
CA ALA A 61 -10.74 12.80 4.29
C ALA A 61 -9.50 13.59 4.70
N TYR A 62 -8.77 14.16 3.74
CA TYR A 62 -7.50 14.85 3.98
C TYR A 62 -7.55 16.33 3.57
N ASP A 63 -8.75 16.91 3.58
CA ASP A 63 -8.98 18.34 3.32
C ASP A 63 -8.38 18.83 1.98
N GLY A 64 -8.34 17.95 0.96
CA GLY A 64 -7.76 18.21 -0.35
C GLY A 64 -6.23 18.12 -0.41
N GLU A 65 -5.57 17.74 0.68
CA GLU A 65 -4.13 17.58 0.70
C GLU A 65 -3.69 16.26 0.02
N ASP A 66 -2.82 16.37 -0.98
CA ASP A 66 -2.13 15.20 -1.56
C ASP A 66 -0.94 14.80 -0.65
N VAL A 67 -1.27 14.17 0.49
CA VAL A 67 -0.30 13.78 1.51
C VAL A 67 0.75 12.83 0.92
N ARG A 68 0.34 11.91 0.04
CA ARG A 68 1.25 10.97 -0.63
C ARG A 68 2.30 11.71 -1.44
N LYS A 69 1.88 12.64 -2.28
CA LYS A 69 2.79 13.44 -3.10
C LYS A 69 3.71 14.32 -2.25
N SER A 70 3.18 14.93 -1.19
CA SER A 70 3.97 15.71 -0.25
C SER A 70 5.09 14.89 0.37
N LEU A 71 4.80 13.68 0.86
CA LEU A 71 5.80 12.81 1.46
C LEU A 71 6.79 12.24 0.43
N LEU A 72 6.32 11.82 -0.73
CA LEU A 72 7.19 11.34 -1.81
C LEU A 72 8.16 12.43 -2.30
N SER A 73 7.76 13.69 -2.26
CA SER A 73 8.63 14.81 -2.64
C SER A 73 9.84 15.00 -1.71
N ARG A 74 9.80 14.43 -0.50
CA ARG A 74 10.94 14.42 0.45
C ARG A 74 12.00 13.36 0.11
N ILE A 75 11.72 12.47 -0.84
CA ILE A 75 12.67 11.47 -1.32
C ILE A 75 13.55 12.11 -2.40
N PRO A 76 14.89 12.08 -2.28
CA PRO A 76 15.79 12.58 -3.31
C PRO A 76 15.57 11.84 -4.64
N ARG A 77 15.71 12.55 -5.77
CA ARG A 77 15.43 11.97 -7.10
C ARG A 77 16.46 10.94 -7.57
N ASN A 78 17.63 10.91 -6.96
CA ASN A 78 18.75 10.07 -7.32
C ASN A 78 18.88 8.79 -6.50
N VAL A 79 17.84 8.44 -5.74
CA VAL A 79 17.81 7.21 -4.93
C VAL A 79 16.83 6.19 -5.51
N SER A 80 17.13 4.92 -5.30
CA SER A 80 16.26 3.81 -5.69
C SER A 80 15.13 3.62 -4.66
N VAL A 81 13.88 3.54 -5.14
CA VAL A 81 12.69 3.45 -4.27
C VAL A 81 11.89 2.20 -4.60
N ILE A 82 11.47 1.49 -3.58
CA ILE A 82 10.46 0.43 -3.67
C ILE A 82 9.23 0.80 -2.85
N ASP A 83 8.06 0.58 -3.43
CA ASP A 83 6.76 0.75 -2.79
C ASP A 83 6.12 -0.64 -2.58
N LEU A 84 6.09 -1.09 -1.34
CA LEU A 84 5.48 -2.36 -0.97
C LEU A 84 3.98 -2.18 -0.74
N CYS A 85 3.18 -3.08 -1.31
CA CYS A 85 1.71 -2.97 -1.36
C CYS A 85 1.25 -1.75 -2.16
N CYS A 86 1.80 -1.58 -3.36
CA CYS A 86 1.62 -0.37 -4.17
C CYS A 86 0.19 -0.15 -4.70
N GLY A 87 -0.68 -1.14 -4.64
CA GLY A 87 -2.01 -1.09 -5.20
C GLY A 87 -2.01 -0.64 -6.66
N THR A 88 -2.81 0.37 -7.00
CA THR A 88 -2.87 0.97 -8.33
C THR A 88 -1.70 1.93 -8.66
N GLY A 89 -0.65 1.92 -7.87
CA GLY A 89 0.56 2.75 -8.06
C GLY A 89 0.40 4.23 -7.73
N THR A 90 -0.66 4.61 -7.00
CA THR A 90 -0.93 6.01 -6.66
C THR A 90 0.15 6.57 -5.73
N SER A 91 0.63 5.75 -4.81
CA SER A 91 1.65 6.11 -3.81
C SER A 91 3.09 5.77 -4.25
N THR A 92 3.28 5.23 -5.44
CA THR A 92 4.62 4.80 -5.88
C THR A 92 5.43 5.99 -6.39
N ALA A 93 6.64 6.18 -5.86
CA ALA A 93 7.61 7.15 -6.39
C ALA A 93 7.96 6.83 -7.84
N VAL A 94 8.21 7.87 -8.64
CA VAL A 94 8.58 7.72 -10.04
C VAL A 94 9.84 8.54 -10.34
N PRO A 95 10.93 7.87 -10.79
CA PRO A 95 11.07 6.44 -11.06
C PRO A 95 11.08 5.60 -9.77
N GLY A 96 10.60 4.35 -9.84
CA GLY A 96 10.58 3.42 -8.71
C GLY A 96 9.98 2.07 -9.06
N VAL A 97 9.97 1.17 -8.09
CA VAL A 97 9.38 -0.17 -8.21
C VAL A 97 8.17 -0.27 -7.27
N GLY A 98 7.00 -0.61 -7.81
CA GLY A 98 5.82 -0.94 -7.02
C GLY A 98 5.59 -2.45 -6.99
N VAL A 99 5.32 -2.99 -5.82
CA VAL A 99 5.04 -4.42 -5.61
C VAL A 99 3.68 -4.58 -4.96
N ASP A 100 2.84 -5.45 -5.53
CA ASP A 100 1.54 -5.79 -4.94
C ASP A 100 1.20 -7.27 -5.22
N THR A 101 0.45 -7.90 -4.34
CA THR A 101 0.00 -9.29 -4.51
C THR A 101 -1.13 -9.44 -5.52
N SER A 102 -1.86 -8.35 -5.78
CA SER A 102 -2.97 -8.31 -6.73
C SER A 102 -2.49 -8.08 -8.16
N GLU A 103 -2.72 -9.06 -9.03
CA GLU A 103 -2.49 -8.89 -10.47
C GLU A 103 -3.36 -7.77 -11.07
N HIS A 104 -4.57 -7.61 -10.55
CA HIS A 104 -5.50 -6.57 -11.02
C HIS A 104 -4.99 -5.18 -10.65
N MET A 105 -4.49 -4.99 -9.42
CA MET A 105 -3.88 -3.73 -8.99
C MET A 105 -2.62 -3.42 -9.78
N VAL A 106 -1.73 -4.39 -9.95
CA VAL A 106 -0.48 -4.24 -10.73
C VAL A 106 -0.78 -3.92 -12.19
N ARG A 107 -1.78 -4.56 -12.80
CA ARG A 107 -2.20 -4.25 -14.18
C ARG A 107 -2.69 -2.81 -14.31
N GLU A 108 -3.50 -2.34 -13.36
CA GLU A 108 -3.97 -0.95 -13.31
C GLU A 108 -2.80 0.04 -13.13
N ALA A 109 -1.86 -0.28 -12.25
CA ALA A 109 -0.66 0.52 -12.03
C ALA A 109 0.20 0.60 -13.30
N ARG A 110 0.41 -0.51 -14.01
CA ARG A 110 1.12 -0.56 -15.28
C ARG A 110 0.43 0.27 -16.37
N TRP A 111 -0.87 0.18 -16.48
CA TRP A 111 -1.64 0.95 -17.45
C TRP A 111 -1.51 2.46 -17.23
N ARG A 112 -1.57 2.89 -15.97
CA ARG A 112 -1.51 4.31 -15.61
C ARG A 112 -0.10 4.91 -15.62
N ARG A 113 0.88 4.17 -15.18
CA ARG A 113 2.21 4.68 -14.82
C ARG A 113 3.38 3.88 -15.38
N GLY A 114 3.11 2.85 -16.17
CA GLY A 114 4.13 1.90 -16.64
C GLY A 114 5.25 2.50 -17.50
N ARG A 115 5.06 3.72 -18.00
CA ARG A 115 6.14 4.47 -18.71
C ARG A 115 7.15 5.11 -17.74
N HIS A 116 6.83 5.20 -16.47
CA HIS A 116 7.57 5.98 -15.49
C HIS A 116 8.01 5.16 -14.29
N GLY A 117 7.43 3.98 -14.06
CA GLY A 117 7.75 3.08 -12.95
C GLY A 117 7.64 1.62 -13.35
N ARG A 118 8.27 0.73 -12.59
CA ARG A 118 8.17 -0.73 -12.75
C ARG A 118 7.17 -1.27 -11.73
N PHE A 119 6.16 -2.01 -12.18
CA PHE A 119 5.16 -2.62 -11.30
C PHE A 119 5.20 -4.15 -11.42
N VAL A 120 5.25 -4.85 -10.30
CA VAL A 120 5.49 -6.29 -10.23
C VAL A 120 4.48 -6.95 -9.31
N VAL A 121 3.97 -8.12 -9.70
CA VAL A 121 3.20 -8.96 -8.79
C VAL A 121 4.19 -9.63 -7.83
N GLY A 122 4.00 -9.43 -6.53
CA GLY A 122 4.92 -9.94 -5.51
C GLY A 122 4.33 -9.87 -4.10
N ASN A 123 4.90 -10.65 -3.18
CA ASN A 123 4.52 -10.64 -1.78
C ASN A 123 5.41 -9.67 -0.99
N ALA A 124 4.81 -8.63 -0.40
CA ALA A 124 5.53 -7.63 0.39
C ALA A 124 6.28 -8.21 1.60
N GLU A 125 5.89 -9.39 2.09
CA GLU A 125 6.58 -10.05 3.20
C GLU A 125 7.94 -10.64 2.81
N THR A 126 8.20 -10.89 1.50
CA THR A 126 9.39 -11.64 1.06
C THR A 126 10.07 -11.09 -0.18
N TYR A 127 9.48 -10.11 -0.87
CA TYR A 127 10.00 -9.58 -2.12
C TYR A 127 11.34 -8.87 -1.94
N GLY A 128 12.21 -9.03 -2.94
CA GLY A 128 13.47 -8.30 -3.11
C GLY A 128 14.65 -8.93 -2.38
N ASP A 129 15.85 -8.58 -2.82
CA ASP A 129 17.10 -8.98 -2.17
C ASP A 129 17.46 -7.99 -1.06
N PRO A 130 18.26 -8.40 -0.05
CA PRO A 130 18.76 -7.50 0.97
C PRO A 130 19.44 -6.29 0.35
N ASP A 131 19.26 -5.11 0.96
CA ASP A 131 19.94 -3.86 0.58
C ASP A 131 19.84 -3.49 -0.92
N SER A 132 18.73 -3.87 -1.57
CA SER A 132 18.54 -3.64 -3.02
C SER A 132 17.95 -2.27 -3.35
N PHE A 133 17.42 -1.54 -2.36
CA PHE A 133 16.86 -0.21 -2.53
C PHE A 133 17.38 0.76 -1.48
N ASP A 134 17.39 2.05 -1.79
CA ASP A 134 17.78 3.08 -0.82
C ASP A 134 16.63 3.45 0.12
N VAL A 135 15.38 3.40 -0.39
CA VAL A 135 14.16 3.72 0.36
C VAL A 135 13.07 2.69 0.08
N ALA A 136 12.42 2.20 1.13
CA ALA A 136 11.17 1.46 1.02
C ALA A 136 9.99 2.31 1.53
N THR A 137 8.86 2.27 0.82
CA THR A 137 7.61 2.92 1.23
C THR A 137 6.51 1.89 1.52
N LEU A 138 5.68 2.18 2.53
CA LEU A 138 4.54 1.39 3.00
C LEU A 138 3.37 2.35 3.23
N PHE A 139 2.58 2.60 2.18
CA PHE A 139 1.54 3.62 2.25
C PHE A 139 0.14 3.01 2.18
N PHE A 140 -0.63 3.14 3.27
CA PHE A 140 -2.02 2.69 3.41
C PHE A 140 -2.22 1.19 3.15
N CYS A 141 -1.41 0.35 3.79
CA CYS A 141 -1.50 -1.10 3.61
C CYS A 141 -1.43 -1.90 4.91
N LEU A 142 -0.78 -1.38 5.94
CA LEU A 142 -0.54 -2.16 7.15
C LEU A 142 -1.81 -2.40 7.97
N HIS A 143 -2.81 -1.50 7.87
CA HIS A 143 -4.11 -1.68 8.52
C HIS A 143 -4.97 -2.79 7.88
N GLU A 144 -4.65 -3.21 6.66
CA GLU A 144 -5.37 -4.27 5.93
C GLU A 144 -4.87 -5.68 6.24
N MET A 145 -3.89 -5.85 7.12
CA MET A 145 -3.27 -7.16 7.37
C MET A 145 -3.18 -7.51 8.86
N PRO A 146 -3.22 -8.82 9.20
CA PRO A 146 -3.06 -9.26 10.58
C PRO A 146 -1.67 -8.93 11.10
N ARG A 147 -1.56 -8.74 12.43
CA ARG A 147 -0.33 -8.29 13.10
C ARG A 147 0.92 -9.07 12.71
N GLY A 148 0.83 -10.40 12.61
CA GLY A 148 1.97 -11.23 12.22
C GLY A 148 2.48 -10.94 10.81
N ALA A 149 1.57 -10.69 9.84
CA ALA A 149 1.92 -10.30 8.49
C ALA A 149 2.51 -8.88 8.45
N ARG A 150 1.89 -7.93 9.15
CA ARG A 150 2.36 -6.56 9.29
C ARG A 150 3.81 -6.49 9.78
N ARG A 151 4.15 -7.28 10.82
CA ARG A 151 5.53 -7.38 11.34
C ARG A 151 6.49 -7.96 10.29
N ARG A 152 6.09 -8.98 9.52
CA ARG A 152 6.95 -9.53 8.45
C ARG A 152 7.14 -8.54 7.30
N VAL A 153 6.13 -7.77 6.94
CA VAL A 153 6.25 -6.69 5.94
C VAL A 153 7.20 -5.60 6.42
N LEU A 154 7.08 -5.14 7.66
CA LEU A 154 8.02 -4.18 8.26
C LEU A 154 9.45 -4.73 8.28
N GLN A 155 9.64 -5.97 8.71
CA GLN A 155 10.94 -6.63 8.70
C GLN A 155 11.52 -6.72 7.29
N ASN A 156 10.70 -7.09 6.29
CA ASN A 156 11.14 -7.15 4.91
C ASN A 156 11.49 -5.77 4.35
N ALA A 157 10.69 -4.73 4.65
CA ALA A 157 10.98 -3.38 4.23
C ALA A 157 12.36 -2.91 4.74
N HIS A 158 12.71 -3.24 5.99
CA HIS A 158 14.04 -2.96 6.53
C HIS A 158 15.13 -3.80 5.90
N ARG A 159 14.87 -5.09 5.63
CA ARG A 159 15.85 -5.99 4.99
C ARG A 159 16.25 -5.53 3.59
N ILE A 160 15.30 -5.02 2.81
CA ILE A 160 15.53 -4.65 1.41
C ILE A 160 15.99 -3.20 1.22
N SER A 161 15.88 -2.35 2.26
CA SER A 161 16.29 -0.94 2.18
C SER A 161 17.62 -0.68 2.90
N LYS A 162 18.54 0.05 2.25
CA LYS A 162 19.84 0.46 2.81
C LYS A 162 19.74 1.61 3.79
N GLY A 163 18.76 2.48 3.61
CA GLY A 163 18.76 3.78 4.29
C GLY A 163 17.50 4.08 5.08
N ARG A 164 16.33 3.96 4.49
CA ARG A 164 15.11 4.49 5.09
C ARG A 164 13.87 3.69 4.71
N VAL A 165 13.03 3.46 5.71
CA VAL A 165 11.65 3.00 5.51
C VAL A 165 10.70 4.13 5.86
N MET A 166 9.74 4.43 4.98
CA MET A 166 8.71 5.44 5.17
C MET A 166 7.35 4.76 5.18
N MET A 167 6.61 4.92 6.26
CA MET A 167 5.26 4.40 6.43
C MET A 167 4.28 5.56 6.52
N LEU A 168 3.17 5.48 5.79
CA LEU A 168 2.02 6.36 5.95
C LEU A 168 0.77 5.51 6.06
N ASP A 169 0.02 5.66 7.15
CA ASP A 169 -1.20 4.87 7.35
C ASP A 169 -2.19 5.62 8.27
N ILE A 170 -3.30 5.00 8.60
CA ILE A 170 -4.32 5.53 9.51
C ILE A 170 -3.68 5.86 10.87
N GLY A 171 -4.02 7.00 11.44
CA GLY A 171 -3.52 7.44 12.74
C GLY A 171 -3.94 6.49 13.86
N SER A 172 -3.02 6.16 14.76
CA SER A 172 -3.28 5.22 15.89
C SER A 172 -4.39 5.71 16.85
N THR A 173 -4.68 7.01 16.85
CA THR A 173 -5.75 7.63 17.64
C THR A 173 -7.06 7.84 16.86
N TYR A 174 -7.09 7.42 15.59
CA TYR A 174 -8.26 7.57 14.74
C TYR A 174 -9.44 6.74 15.24
N THR A 175 -10.63 7.33 15.25
CA THR A 175 -11.87 6.64 15.62
C THR A 175 -12.62 6.22 14.36
N PRO A 176 -12.55 4.94 13.96
CA PRO A 176 -13.18 4.47 12.74
C PRO A 176 -14.71 4.43 12.86
N SER A 177 -15.38 4.63 11.73
CA SER A 177 -16.82 4.44 11.64
C SER A 177 -17.19 2.96 11.70
N ARG A 178 -18.46 2.64 12.06
CA ARG A 178 -18.96 1.25 12.02
C ARG A 178 -18.84 0.61 10.64
N ALA A 179 -19.03 1.39 9.58
CA ALA A 179 -18.90 0.90 8.21
C ALA A 179 -17.44 0.53 7.89
N MET A 180 -16.49 1.31 8.35
CA MET A 180 -15.06 1.04 8.17
C MET A 180 -14.64 -0.21 8.94
N LEU A 181 -15.07 -0.37 10.20
CA LEU A 181 -14.80 -1.58 10.98
C LEU A 181 -15.40 -2.86 10.37
N ALA A 182 -16.50 -2.74 9.64
CA ALA A 182 -17.12 -3.88 8.97
C ALA A 182 -16.39 -4.29 7.69
N SER A 183 -15.67 -3.37 7.04
CA SER A 183 -14.92 -3.61 5.78
C SER A 183 -13.40 -3.81 5.98
N GLU A 184 -12.89 -3.51 7.18
CA GLU A 184 -11.45 -3.58 7.52
C GLU A 184 -11.25 -4.50 8.73
N PRO A 185 -11.13 -5.82 8.53
CA PRO A 185 -11.16 -6.80 9.62
C PRO A 185 -9.98 -6.70 10.59
N TYR A 186 -8.88 -6.11 10.17
CA TYR A 186 -7.65 -5.99 10.96
C TYR A 186 -7.42 -4.58 11.52
N LEU A 187 -8.31 -3.62 11.21
CA LEU A 187 -8.12 -2.22 11.58
C LEU A 187 -8.04 -2.01 13.10
N THR A 188 -8.90 -2.67 13.88
CA THR A 188 -8.86 -2.55 15.35
C THR A 188 -7.51 -3.02 15.89
N ASP A 189 -7.06 -4.22 15.49
CA ASP A 189 -5.75 -4.74 15.90
C ASP A 189 -4.59 -3.82 15.43
N TYR A 190 -4.71 -3.23 14.26
CA TYR A 190 -3.75 -2.25 13.77
C TYR A 190 -3.67 -1.02 14.67
N LEU A 191 -4.80 -0.37 14.96
CA LEU A 191 -4.84 0.84 15.78
C LEU A 191 -4.27 0.62 17.19
N GLU A 192 -4.55 -0.53 17.79
CA GLU A 192 -4.08 -0.89 19.12
C GLU A 192 -2.57 -1.20 19.17
N ASN A 193 -1.99 -1.72 18.08
CA ASN A 193 -0.67 -2.32 18.13
C ASN A 193 0.39 -1.68 17.21
N ILE A 194 0.03 -0.77 16.32
CA ILE A 194 0.97 -0.25 15.31
C ILE A 194 2.19 0.44 15.92
N LEU A 195 2.03 1.18 17.00
CA LEU A 195 3.14 1.85 17.67
C LEU A 195 4.13 0.85 18.27
N GLU A 196 3.63 -0.27 18.83
CA GLU A 196 4.46 -1.35 19.33
C GLU A 196 5.17 -2.09 18.18
N ASP A 197 4.49 -2.29 17.04
CA ASP A 197 5.04 -2.98 15.88
C ASP A 197 6.19 -2.20 15.22
N VAL A 198 6.16 -0.87 15.24
CA VAL A 198 7.25 -0.03 14.69
C VAL A 198 8.34 0.29 15.71
N ALA A 199 8.07 0.16 17.02
CA ALA A 199 9.02 0.51 18.09
C ALA A 199 10.43 -0.10 17.94
N PRO A 200 10.60 -1.37 17.48
CA PRO A 200 11.94 -1.97 17.31
C PRO A 200 12.85 -1.23 16.31
N TYR A 201 12.29 -0.39 15.46
CA TYR A 201 12.99 0.31 14.38
C TYR A 201 13.32 1.77 14.71
N GLU A 202 13.26 2.15 15.99
CA GLU A 202 13.56 3.52 16.47
C GLU A 202 12.85 4.61 15.64
N PRO A 203 11.51 4.57 15.56
CA PRO A 203 10.74 5.37 14.62
C PRO A 203 10.74 6.86 15.00
N LYS A 204 10.76 7.72 13.98
CA LYS A 204 10.30 9.11 14.11
C LYS A 204 8.84 9.17 13.71
N ILE A 205 7.98 9.50 14.65
CA ILE A 205 6.53 9.48 14.50
C ILE A 205 6.03 10.90 14.27
N HIS A 206 5.21 11.08 13.25
CA HIS A 206 4.55 12.34 12.92
C HIS A 206 3.05 12.10 12.73
N HIS A 207 2.24 12.87 13.42
CA HIS A 207 0.81 12.93 13.19
C HIS A 207 0.53 13.98 12.10
N VAL A 208 -0.20 13.60 11.07
CA VAL A 208 -0.51 14.47 9.93
C VAL A 208 -2.00 14.50 9.67
N VAL A 209 -2.47 15.55 9.00
CA VAL A 209 -3.89 15.76 8.71
C VAL A 209 -4.75 15.70 9.99
N ASN A 210 -4.44 16.56 10.98
CA ASN A 210 -5.18 16.64 12.25
C ASN A 210 -5.29 15.26 12.95
N ASP A 211 -4.17 14.54 13.07
CA ASP A 211 -4.06 13.20 13.71
C ASP A 211 -4.82 12.07 13.00
N ARG A 212 -5.41 12.32 11.83
CA ARG A 212 -6.08 11.28 11.06
C ARG A 212 -5.12 10.26 10.46
N LEU A 213 -3.88 10.68 10.20
CA LEU A 213 -2.84 9.86 9.61
C LEU A 213 -1.58 9.81 10.48
N LEU A 214 -0.92 8.68 10.43
CA LEU A 214 0.37 8.42 11.06
C LEU A 214 1.44 8.31 9.97
N PHE A 215 2.40 9.22 9.99
CA PHE A 215 3.60 9.12 9.18
C PHE A 215 4.78 8.71 10.06
N VAL A 216 5.47 7.65 9.68
CA VAL A 216 6.59 7.08 10.44
C VAL A 216 7.80 6.98 9.53
N GLU A 217 8.90 7.56 9.98
CA GLU A 217 10.22 7.39 9.36
C GLU A 217 11.09 6.49 10.23
N MET A 218 11.64 5.47 9.63
CA MET A 218 12.53 4.51 10.28
C MET A 218 13.84 4.46 9.51
N VAL A 219 14.97 4.46 10.22
CA VAL A 219 16.28 4.30 9.60
C VAL A 219 16.56 2.81 9.48
N SER A 220 16.80 2.34 8.26
CA SER A 220 17.30 0.99 8.07
C SER A 220 18.77 0.97 8.48
N ARG A 221 19.09 0.24 9.53
CA ARG A 221 20.49 -0.05 9.87
C ARG A 221 20.83 -1.36 9.16
N SER A 222 21.75 -1.31 8.21
CA SER A 222 22.41 -2.54 7.79
C SER A 222 23.05 -3.18 9.03
N PRO A 223 22.88 -4.48 9.25
CA PRO A 223 23.47 -5.18 10.37
C PRO A 223 25.02 -5.13 10.34
#